data_92802fd932c69b552f8d1e29b34e766d
#
_entry.id   92802fd932c69b552f8d1e29b34e766d
#
_cell.length_a   1.000
_cell.length_b   1.000
_cell.length_c   1.000
_cell.angle_alpha   90.00
_cell.angle_beta   90.00
_cell.angle_gamma   90.00
#
_symmetry.space_group_name_H-M   'P 1'
#
loop_
_entity.id
_entity.type
_entity.pdbx_description
1 polymer ?
#
loop_
_entity_poly.entity_id
_entity_poly.type
_entity_poly.pdbx_seq_one_letter_code
_entity_poly.pdbx_strand_id
1 'polypeptide(L)'
;TAKEIENQMPRVLDPGQEAHLMTIAGRLIPFLQRNLHYEVRIIDMKNPNAFSLPGGITYMTTGMLKFLKSDAEIAAILAHEFVHADRAHVIVQTARNNRLNIITLAGIIAATQGGGAPAMLMSSMLQTAIMNTYSIDLEKEADARGIDVLNKAGYNPAAMLTTMERLKIESLKKNSVDPGIYQTHPDDQERVDAAIKYMKDKGIEIQRKDVVQSLKVSTTEASGDVRLTVDGYTLLSL
;
A
#
# COMPACT_ATOMS: atom_id res chain seq x y z
N THR A 1 -3.21 8.97 -17.03
CA THR A 1 -3.23 10.21 -16.25
C THR A 1 -4.32 10.15 -15.19
N ALA A 2 -4.26 11.02 -14.14
CA ALA A 2 -5.33 11.09 -13.12
C ALA A 2 -6.72 11.25 -13.77
N LYS A 3 -6.83 12.08 -14.80
CA LYS A 3 -8.08 12.31 -15.54
C LYS A 3 -8.64 11.05 -16.23
N GLU A 4 -7.78 10.18 -16.75
CA GLU A 4 -8.20 8.91 -17.35
C GLU A 4 -8.75 7.95 -16.31
N ILE A 5 -8.14 7.90 -15.12
CA ILE A 5 -8.62 7.09 -13.98
C ILE A 5 -9.99 7.59 -13.55
N GLU A 6 -10.14 8.89 -13.34
CA GLU A 6 -11.38 9.49 -12.83
C GLU A 6 -12.54 9.42 -13.86
N ASN A 7 -12.22 9.27 -15.15
CA ASN A 7 -13.23 8.97 -16.16
C ASN A 7 -13.75 7.52 -16.10
N GLN A 8 -12.91 6.59 -15.66
CA GLN A 8 -13.27 5.17 -15.54
C GLN A 8 -13.79 4.79 -14.14
N MET A 9 -13.24 5.45 -13.12
CA MET A 9 -13.57 5.24 -11.72
C MET A 9 -13.99 6.58 -11.10
N PRO A 10 -15.30 6.81 -10.90
CA PRO A 10 -15.78 8.11 -10.41
C PRO A 10 -15.16 8.49 -9.07
N ARG A 11 -14.68 9.73 -8.99
CA ARG A 11 -14.16 10.31 -7.76
C ARG A 11 -15.31 10.60 -6.80
N VAL A 12 -15.13 10.24 -5.55
CA VAL A 12 -16.02 10.66 -4.46
C VAL A 12 -15.53 12.00 -3.93
N LEU A 13 -16.35 13.03 -4.06
CA LEU A 13 -16.04 14.36 -3.53
C LEU A 13 -16.61 14.45 -2.10
N ASP A 14 -15.82 14.04 -1.13
CA ASP A 14 -16.09 14.24 0.30
C ASP A 14 -14.97 15.08 0.92
N PRO A 15 -15.14 16.40 0.98
CA PRO A 15 -14.12 17.32 1.48
C PRO A 15 -13.68 17.01 2.92
N GLY A 16 -14.59 16.48 3.75
CA GLY A 16 -14.29 16.11 5.14
C GLY A 16 -13.36 14.91 5.21
N GLN A 17 -13.68 13.84 4.48
CA GLN A 17 -12.82 12.65 4.40
C GLN A 17 -11.48 12.95 3.72
N GLU A 18 -11.48 13.69 2.61
CA GLU A 18 -10.23 14.07 1.94
C GLU A 18 -9.33 14.92 2.85
N ALA A 19 -9.89 15.89 3.60
CA ALA A 19 -9.13 16.69 4.56
C ALA A 19 -8.56 15.83 5.70
N HIS A 20 -9.31 14.83 6.18
CA HIS A 20 -8.81 13.89 7.19
C HIS A 20 -7.64 13.05 6.64
N LEU A 21 -7.78 12.48 5.44
CA LEU A 21 -6.71 11.73 4.79
C LEU A 21 -5.47 12.62 4.55
N MET A 22 -5.66 13.85 4.13
CA MET A 22 -4.55 14.79 3.92
C MET A 22 -3.91 15.24 5.25
N THR A 23 -4.64 15.24 6.36
CA THR A 23 -4.06 15.47 7.70
C THR A 23 -3.11 14.33 8.07
N ILE A 24 -3.51 13.08 7.82
CA ILE A 24 -2.65 11.90 8.04
C ILE A 24 -1.46 11.95 7.09
N ALA A 25 -1.69 12.19 5.80
CA ALA A 25 -0.66 12.30 4.77
C ALA A 25 0.39 13.37 5.11
N GLY A 26 -0.06 14.53 5.58
CA GLY A 26 0.82 15.64 5.96
C GLY A 26 1.83 15.29 7.06
N ARG A 27 1.53 14.31 7.91
CA ARG A 27 2.49 13.80 8.90
C ARG A 27 3.51 12.83 8.30
N LEU A 28 3.18 12.14 7.20
CA LEU A 28 4.04 11.16 6.53
C LEU A 28 4.99 11.81 5.53
N ILE A 29 4.49 12.78 4.77
CA ILE A 29 5.20 13.44 3.64
C ILE A 29 6.60 13.96 4.02
N PRO A 30 6.83 14.59 5.20
CA PRO A 30 8.17 15.09 5.55
C PRO A 30 9.28 14.04 5.62
N PHE A 31 8.92 12.76 5.67
CA PHE A 31 9.86 11.63 5.77
C PHE A 31 10.07 10.90 4.45
N LEU A 32 9.46 11.36 3.37
CA LEU A 32 9.68 10.89 2.01
C LEU A 32 10.89 11.58 1.38
N GLN A 33 11.52 10.95 0.38
CA GLN A 33 12.78 11.43 -0.20
C GLN A 33 12.57 12.38 -1.37
N ARG A 34 11.50 12.15 -2.17
CA ARG A 34 11.21 12.95 -3.35
C ARG A 34 10.21 14.06 -3.02
N ASN A 35 10.49 15.24 -3.52
CA ASN A 35 9.56 16.36 -3.44
C ASN A 35 8.50 16.25 -4.56
N LEU A 36 7.50 15.38 -4.35
CA LEU A 36 6.37 15.21 -5.24
C LEU A 36 5.17 16.00 -4.70
N HIS A 37 4.19 16.21 -5.58
CA HIS A 37 2.89 16.72 -5.14
C HIS A 37 2.04 15.55 -4.60
N TYR A 38 2.22 15.25 -3.29
CA TYR A 38 1.45 14.19 -2.65
C TYR A 38 0.02 14.64 -2.38
N GLU A 39 -0.93 13.92 -2.93
CA GLU A 39 -2.36 14.17 -2.79
C GLU A 39 -3.10 12.84 -2.64
N VAL A 40 -4.11 12.78 -1.79
CA VAL A 40 -4.95 11.61 -1.61
C VAL A 40 -6.34 11.91 -2.18
N ARG A 41 -6.83 11.03 -3.04
CA ARG A 41 -8.16 11.11 -3.66
C ARG A 41 -8.96 9.86 -3.37
N ILE A 42 -10.27 10.02 -3.25
CA ILE A 42 -11.19 8.92 -3.00
C ILE A 42 -11.90 8.56 -4.30
N ILE A 43 -11.97 7.26 -4.62
CA ILE A 43 -12.74 6.74 -5.76
C ILE A 43 -13.80 5.77 -5.28
N ASP A 44 -14.94 5.74 -5.97
CA ASP A 44 -16.05 4.86 -5.64
C ASP A 44 -15.82 3.45 -6.16
N MET A 45 -15.24 2.61 -5.31
CA MET A 45 -15.03 1.21 -5.57
C MET A 45 -15.25 0.43 -4.27
N LYS A 46 -16.13 -0.58 -4.32
CA LYS A 46 -16.51 -1.36 -3.14
C LYS A 46 -15.40 -2.25 -2.62
N ASN A 47 -14.49 -2.68 -3.49
CA ASN A 47 -13.36 -3.52 -3.09
C ASN A 47 -12.30 -2.70 -2.40
N PRO A 48 -11.74 -3.19 -1.27
CA PRO A 48 -10.61 -2.56 -0.63
C PRO A 48 -9.42 -2.48 -1.59
N ASN A 49 -9.03 -1.27 -1.98
CA ASN A 49 -7.83 -1.03 -2.79
C ASN A 49 -7.26 0.37 -2.53
N ALA A 50 -5.96 0.50 -2.77
CA ALA A 50 -5.25 1.76 -2.84
C ALA A 50 -4.14 1.62 -3.89
N PHE A 51 -3.77 2.71 -4.56
CA PHE A 51 -2.65 2.72 -5.49
C PHE A 51 -2.15 4.15 -5.72
N SER A 52 -0.86 4.28 -6.02
CA SER A 52 -0.20 5.56 -6.26
C SER A 52 0.24 5.72 -7.70
N LEU A 53 0.09 6.93 -8.21
CA LEU A 53 0.67 7.36 -9.48
C LEU A 53 2.11 7.88 -9.28
N PRO A 54 2.98 7.81 -10.30
CA PRO A 54 4.37 8.26 -10.20
C PRO A 54 4.55 9.73 -9.80
N GLY A 55 3.50 10.55 -9.95
CA GLY A 55 3.49 11.96 -9.58
C GLY A 55 3.13 12.26 -8.12
N GLY A 56 2.79 11.23 -7.32
CA GLY A 56 2.44 11.37 -5.90
C GLY A 56 0.94 11.37 -5.62
N ILE A 57 0.07 11.37 -6.63
CA ILE A 57 -1.37 11.22 -6.42
C ILE A 57 -1.65 9.78 -6.03
N THR A 58 -2.26 9.59 -4.87
CA THR A 58 -2.67 8.29 -4.34
C THR A 58 -4.19 8.20 -4.32
N TYR A 59 -4.71 7.13 -4.86
CA TYR A 59 -6.13 6.80 -4.81
C TYR A 59 -6.41 5.80 -3.70
N MET A 60 -7.47 6.06 -2.94
CA MET A 60 -8.01 5.16 -1.94
C MET A 60 -9.48 4.87 -2.26
N THR A 61 -9.87 3.61 -2.26
CA THR A 61 -11.25 3.24 -2.56
C THR A 61 -12.16 3.42 -1.35
N THR A 62 -13.46 3.66 -1.60
CA THR A 62 -14.48 3.66 -0.54
C THR A 62 -14.51 2.33 0.22
N GLY A 63 -14.17 1.22 -0.46
CA GLY A 63 -14.03 -0.09 0.17
C GLY A 63 -12.86 -0.16 1.13
N MET A 64 -11.70 0.41 0.79
CA MET A 64 -10.54 0.47 1.67
C MET A 64 -10.84 1.31 2.92
N LEU A 65 -11.44 2.48 2.75
CA LEU A 65 -11.82 3.34 3.88
C LEU A 65 -12.77 2.66 4.87
N LYS A 66 -13.71 1.85 4.36
CA LYS A 66 -14.62 1.05 5.20
C LYS A 66 -13.91 -0.12 5.89
N PHE A 67 -12.88 -0.65 5.24
CA PHE A 67 -12.10 -1.77 5.75
C PHE A 67 -11.19 -1.35 6.90
N LEU A 68 -10.49 -0.24 6.79
CA LEU A 68 -9.56 0.28 7.80
C LEU A 68 -10.30 0.73 9.06
N LYS A 69 -9.71 0.51 10.24
CA LYS A 69 -10.37 0.71 11.54
C LYS A 69 -9.74 1.82 12.38
N SER A 70 -8.59 2.32 11.98
CA SER A 70 -7.88 3.38 12.72
C SER A 70 -7.06 4.27 11.80
N ASP A 71 -6.73 5.47 12.28
CA ASP A 71 -5.82 6.38 11.59
C ASP A 71 -4.42 5.77 11.39
N ALA A 72 -3.99 4.90 12.30
CA ALA A 72 -2.72 4.20 12.16
C ALA A 72 -2.74 3.22 10.98
N GLU A 73 -3.84 2.51 10.74
CA GLU A 73 -4.00 1.64 9.56
C GLU A 73 -4.11 2.46 8.27
N ILE A 74 -4.83 3.60 8.30
CA ILE A 74 -4.88 4.53 7.16
C ILE A 74 -3.46 5.03 6.85
N ALA A 75 -2.72 5.46 7.88
CA ALA A 75 -1.35 5.89 7.73
C ALA A 75 -0.45 4.79 7.17
N ALA A 76 -0.66 3.52 7.55
CA ALA A 76 0.12 2.39 7.05
C ALA A 76 -0.09 2.19 5.54
N ILE A 77 -1.34 2.20 5.07
CA ILE A 77 -1.64 2.13 3.63
C ILE A 77 -1.05 3.34 2.90
N LEU A 78 -1.27 4.56 3.41
CA LEU A 78 -0.72 5.76 2.76
C LEU A 78 0.81 5.76 2.74
N ALA A 79 1.49 5.32 3.81
CA ALA A 79 2.94 5.24 3.86
C ALA A 79 3.47 4.24 2.81
N HIS A 80 2.83 3.07 2.69
CA HIS A 80 3.15 2.06 1.67
C HIS A 80 3.01 2.63 0.26
N GLU A 81 1.87 3.25 -0.05
CA GLU A 81 1.58 3.83 -1.36
C GLU A 81 2.52 5.01 -1.70
N PHE A 82 2.77 5.87 -0.74
CA PHE A 82 3.69 6.98 -0.94
C PHE A 82 5.11 6.50 -1.20
N VAL A 83 5.54 5.41 -0.59
CA VAL A 83 6.84 4.80 -0.91
C VAL A 83 6.87 4.28 -2.35
N HIS A 84 5.78 3.68 -2.87
CA HIS A 84 5.73 3.30 -4.28
C HIS A 84 5.93 4.50 -5.21
N ALA A 85 5.31 5.64 -4.92
CA ALA A 85 5.53 6.87 -5.68
C ALA A 85 6.94 7.44 -5.47
N ASP A 86 7.40 7.51 -4.21
CA ASP A 86 8.69 8.06 -3.79
C ASP A 86 9.88 7.29 -4.37
N ARG A 87 9.76 5.97 -4.49
CA ARG A 87 10.77 5.07 -5.07
C ARG A 87 10.56 4.83 -6.57
N ALA A 88 9.53 5.45 -7.15
CA ALA A 88 9.17 5.29 -8.56
C ALA A 88 8.97 3.81 -8.97
N HIS A 89 8.37 2.99 -8.11
CA HIS A 89 8.21 1.55 -8.31
C HIS A 89 7.42 1.23 -9.59
N VAL A 90 6.43 2.05 -9.96
CA VAL A 90 5.72 1.92 -11.25
C VAL A 90 6.70 1.99 -12.43
N ILE A 91 7.67 2.91 -12.39
CA ILE A 91 8.66 3.04 -13.46
C ILE A 91 9.57 1.82 -13.50
N VAL A 92 10.05 1.38 -12.34
CA VAL A 92 10.91 0.18 -12.22
C VAL A 92 10.18 -1.06 -12.74
N GLN A 93 8.94 -1.29 -12.30
CA GLN A 93 8.15 -2.44 -12.70
C GLN A 93 7.79 -2.40 -14.18
N THR A 94 7.42 -1.21 -14.70
CA THR A 94 7.13 -1.04 -16.13
C THR A 94 8.36 -1.33 -16.98
N ALA A 95 9.56 -0.88 -16.56
CA ALA A 95 10.80 -1.19 -17.24
C ALA A 95 11.07 -2.71 -17.25
N ARG A 96 10.90 -3.38 -16.10
CA ARG A 96 11.04 -4.84 -15.98
C ARG A 96 10.06 -5.58 -16.91
N ASN A 97 8.79 -5.21 -16.89
CA ASN A 97 7.74 -5.84 -17.70
C ASN A 97 8.00 -5.69 -19.21
N ASN A 98 8.51 -4.55 -19.63
CA ASN A 98 8.81 -4.26 -21.03
C ASN A 98 10.25 -4.59 -21.45
N ARG A 99 11.06 -5.19 -20.56
CA ARG A 99 12.49 -5.47 -20.75
C ARG A 99 13.29 -4.23 -21.18
N LEU A 100 12.88 -3.06 -20.73
CA LEU A 100 13.55 -1.79 -21.00
C LEU A 100 14.59 -1.50 -19.93
N ASN A 101 15.66 -0.81 -20.33
CA ASN A 101 16.56 -0.22 -19.34
C ASN A 101 15.84 0.95 -18.64
N ILE A 102 15.95 1.01 -17.32
CA ILE A 102 15.33 2.08 -16.50
C ILE A 102 15.79 3.47 -16.95
N ILE A 103 17.06 3.62 -17.35
CA ILE A 103 17.61 4.89 -17.84
C ILE A 103 16.92 5.30 -19.15
N THR A 104 16.71 4.35 -20.05
CA THR A 104 15.97 4.59 -21.32
C THR A 104 14.54 5.03 -21.05
N LEU A 105 13.85 4.33 -20.12
CA LEU A 105 12.48 4.69 -19.77
C LEU A 105 12.40 6.07 -19.08
N ALA A 106 13.31 6.37 -18.17
CA ALA A 106 13.41 7.68 -17.53
C ALA A 106 13.72 8.80 -18.55
N GLY A 107 14.58 8.53 -19.53
CA GLY A 107 14.88 9.45 -20.63
C GLY A 107 13.65 9.71 -21.52
N ILE A 108 12.87 8.68 -21.84
CA ILE A 108 11.61 8.83 -22.60
C ILE A 108 10.62 9.69 -21.80
N ILE A 109 10.47 9.44 -20.50
CA ILE A 109 9.58 10.21 -19.61
C ILE A 109 10.03 11.67 -19.53
N ALA A 110 11.32 11.93 -19.37
CA ALA A 110 11.87 13.29 -19.30
C ALA A 110 11.71 14.04 -20.64
N ALA A 111 11.95 13.38 -21.77
CA ALA A 111 11.77 13.97 -23.09
C ALA A 111 10.32 14.33 -23.41
N THR A 112 9.35 13.74 -22.70
CA THR A 112 7.91 13.92 -22.94
C THR A 112 7.23 14.93 -22.03
N GLN A 113 7.98 15.61 -21.17
CA GLN A 113 7.44 16.77 -20.41
C GLN A 113 6.95 17.90 -21.34
N GLY A 114 7.24 17.82 -22.62
CA GLY A 114 6.70 18.68 -23.68
C GLY A 114 5.46 18.17 -24.44
N GLY A 115 4.81 17.10 -23.98
CA GLY A 115 3.49 16.71 -24.50
C GLY A 115 3.42 15.46 -25.38
N GLY A 116 4.37 14.54 -25.30
CA GLY A 116 4.37 13.39 -26.23
C GLY A 116 4.96 12.07 -25.75
N ALA A 117 4.76 11.66 -24.47
CA ALA A 117 5.03 10.25 -24.17
C ALA A 117 4.17 9.40 -25.08
N PRO A 118 4.72 8.36 -25.75
CA PRO A 118 3.88 7.45 -26.50
C PRO A 118 2.71 7.03 -25.61
N ALA A 119 1.48 7.25 -26.06
CA ALA A 119 0.26 6.94 -25.30
C ALA A 119 0.31 5.49 -24.76
N MET A 120 0.97 4.61 -25.47
CA MET A 120 1.23 3.22 -25.12
C MET A 120 2.07 3.07 -23.83
N LEU A 121 3.08 3.92 -23.61
CA LEU A 121 3.93 3.86 -22.41
C LEU A 121 3.19 4.40 -21.19
N MET A 122 2.44 5.48 -21.36
CA MET A 122 1.60 6.03 -20.31
C MET A 122 0.50 5.05 -19.92
N SER A 123 -0.13 4.38 -20.89
CA SER A 123 -1.11 3.32 -20.65
C SER A 123 -0.48 2.14 -19.88
N SER A 124 0.72 1.71 -20.28
CA SER A 124 1.45 0.63 -19.57
C SER A 124 1.80 1.01 -18.13
N MET A 125 2.21 2.25 -17.89
CA MET A 125 2.49 2.75 -16.54
C MET A 125 1.21 2.82 -15.70
N LEU A 126 0.12 3.29 -16.29
CA LEU A 126 -1.18 3.35 -15.63
C LEU A 126 -1.69 1.94 -15.30
N GLN A 127 -1.57 1.02 -16.25
CA GLN A 127 -1.92 -0.37 -16.05
C GLN A 127 -1.06 -1.02 -14.94
N THR A 128 0.25 -0.74 -14.90
CA THR A 128 1.13 -1.20 -13.83
C THR A 128 0.70 -0.65 -12.46
N ALA A 129 0.31 0.61 -12.38
CA ALA A 129 -0.13 1.22 -11.12
C ALA A 129 -1.46 0.64 -10.60
N ILE A 130 -2.40 0.32 -11.51
CA ILE A 130 -3.78 -0.05 -11.13
C ILE A 130 -3.99 -1.57 -11.12
N MET A 131 -3.37 -2.29 -12.05
CA MET A 131 -3.72 -3.67 -12.36
C MET A 131 -2.57 -4.67 -12.23
N ASN A 132 -1.31 -4.21 -12.22
CA ASN A 132 -0.17 -5.11 -12.23
C ASN A 132 0.43 -5.27 -10.84
N THR A 133 0.68 -6.51 -10.51
CA THR A 133 1.39 -6.92 -9.31
C THR A 133 2.82 -6.40 -9.34
N TYR A 134 3.22 -5.67 -8.32
CA TYR A 134 4.62 -5.38 -8.09
C TYR A 134 5.38 -6.66 -7.75
N SER A 135 6.66 -6.69 -8.10
CA SER A 135 7.53 -7.79 -7.68
C SER A 135 7.76 -7.74 -6.16
N ILE A 136 7.93 -8.92 -5.56
CA ILE A 136 8.01 -9.08 -4.09
C ILE A 136 9.12 -8.22 -3.45
N ASP A 137 10.22 -7.95 -4.15
CA ASP A 137 11.30 -7.10 -3.68
C ASP A 137 10.86 -5.61 -3.56
N LEU A 138 10.05 -5.12 -4.50
CA LEU A 138 9.49 -3.77 -4.45
C LEU A 138 8.45 -3.63 -3.34
N GLU A 139 7.65 -4.67 -3.12
CA GLU A 139 6.69 -4.73 -2.03
C GLU A 139 7.40 -4.71 -0.67
N LYS A 140 8.43 -5.53 -0.48
CA LYS A 140 9.25 -5.53 0.75
C LYS A 140 9.94 -4.20 0.99
N GLU A 141 10.41 -3.52 -0.07
CA GLU A 141 10.96 -2.17 0.06
C GLU A 141 9.88 -1.19 0.51
N ALA A 142 8.66 -1.27 -0.06
CA ALA A 142 7.55 -0.40 0.30
C ALA A 142 7.12 -0.62 1.76
N ASP A 143 7.04 -1.88 2.20
CA ASP A 143 6.73 -2.23 3.59
C ASP A 143 7.79 -1.70 4.57
N ALA A 144 9.06 -2.00 4.32
CA ALA A 144 10.16 -1.62 5.22
C ALA A 144 10.30 -0.09 5.35
N ARG A 145 10.25 0.64 4.23
CA ARG A 145 10.31 2.09 4.24
C ARG A 145 9.04 2.72 4.78
N GLY A 146 7.87 2.12 4.51
CA GLY A 146 6.60 2.53 5.10
C GLY A 146 6.61 2.42 6.63
N ILE A 147 7.21 1.36 7.18
CA ILE A 147 7.45 1.19 8.63
C ILE A 147 8.32 2.33 9.17
N ASP A 148 9.41 2.68 8.49
CA ASP A 148 10.27 3.81 8.89
C ASP A 148 9.52 5.15 8.89
N VAL A 149 8.71 5.39 7.84
CA VAL A 149 7.90 6.60 7.70
C VAL A 149 6.86 6.69 8.82
N LEU A 150 6.14 5.59 9.12
CA LEU A 150 5.19 5.52 10.23
C LEU A 150 5.85 5.86 11.56
N ASN A 151 6.98 5.21 11.86
CA ASN A 151 7.71 5.40 13.10
C ASN A 151 8.16 6.85 13.29
N LYS A 152 8.71 7.47 12.25
CA LYS A 152 9.14 8.88 12.27
C LYS A 152 7.96 9.86 12.37
N ALA A 153 6.83 9.52 11.76
CA ALA A 153 5.60 10.33 11.83
C ALA A 153 4.84 10.19 13.14
N GLY A 154 5.31 9.31 14.05
CA GLY A 154 4.69 9.07 15.36
C GLY A 154 3.41 8.24 15.29
N TYR A 155 3.24 7.45 14.23
CA TYR A 155 2.25 6.39 14.16
C TYR A 155 2.84 5.07 14.67
N ASN A 156 1.98 4.18 15.18
CA ASN A 156 2.44 2.84 15.55
C ASN A 156 2.85 2.03 14.30
N PRO A 157 4.13 1.66 14.13
CA PRO A 157 4.59 0.94 12.95
C PRO A 157 3.98 -0.46 12.79
N ALA A 158 3.49 -1.07 13.90
CA ALA A 158 2.79 -2.35 13.86
C ALA A 158 1.48 -2.28 13.04
N ALA A 159 0.99 -1.07 12.74
CA ALA A 159 -0.15 -0.88 11.84
C ALA A 159 0.10 -1.46 10.45
N MET A 160 1.34 -1.46 9.96
CA MET A 160 1.68 -2.14 8.69
C MET A 160 1.37 -3.63 8.77
N LEU A 161 1.80 -4.30 9.84
CA LEU A 161 1.56 -5.73 10.04
C LEU A 161 0.08 -6.04 10.21
N THR A 162 -0.62 -5.30 11.09
CA THR A 162 -2.04 -5.55 11.35
C THR A 162 -2.91 -5.34 10.12
N THR A 163 -2.55 -4.37 9.27
CA THR A 163 -3.26 -4.15 8.01
C THR A 163 -3.05 -5.31 7.04
N MET A 164 -1.81 -5.77 6.87
CA MET A 164 -1.49 -6.94 6.03
C MET A 164 -2.22 -8.21 6.53
N GLU A 165 -2.14 -8.48 7.84
CA GLU A 165 -2.79 -9.63 8.48
C GLU A 165 -4.32 -9.59 8.28
N ARG A 166 -4.94 -8.43 8.43
CA ARG A 166 -6.39 -8.26 8.20
C ARG A 166 -6.79 -8.38 6.74
N LEU A 167 -6.00 -7.83 5.84
CA LEU A 167 -6.22 -8.04 4.42
C LEU A 167 -6.20 -9.54 4.10
N LYS A 168 -5.19 -10.28 4.57
CA LYS A 168 -5.10 -11.73 4.40
C LYS A 168 -6.36 -12.48 4.90
N ILE A 169 -6.85 -12.13 6.09
CA ILE A 169 -8.08 -12.72 6.63
C ILE A 169 -9.28 -12.44 5.70
N GLU A 170 -9.38 -11.23 5.19
CA GLU A 170 -10.49 -10.86 4.29
C GLU A 170 -10.41 -11.63 2.96
N SER A 171 -9.20 -11.86 2.42
CA SER A 171 -9.02 -12.67 1.21
C SER A 171 -9.48 -14.11 1.40
N LEU A 172 -9.19 -14.69 2.57
CA LEU A 172 -9.60 -16.05 2.89
C LEU A 172 -11.13 -16.20 3.07
N LYS A 173 -11.81 -15.14 3.52
CA LYS A 173 -13.28 -15.14 3.68
C LYS A 173 -14.01 -15.08 2.34
N LYS A 174 -13.46 -14.42 1.36
CA LYS A 174 -14.06 -14.25 0.04
C LYS A 174 -13.65 -15.42 -0.86
N ASN A 175 -14.52 -16.45 -0.95
CA ASN A 175 -14.41 -17.52 -1.95
C ASN A 175 -14.58 -17.02 -3.41
N SER A 176 -14.62 -15.74 -3.66
CA SER A 176 -14.87 -15.14 -4.97
C SER A 176 -13.68 -14.33 -5.46
N VAL A 177 -13.45 -14.44 -6.75
CA VAL A 177 -12.38 -13.88 -7.59
C VAL A 177 -12.52 -12.35 -7.73
N ASP A 178 -12.73 -11.61 -6.64
CA ASP A 178 -12.71 -10.16 -6.73
C ASP A 178 -11.47 -9.63 -6.01
N PRO A 179 -10.39 -9.38 -6.78
CA PRO A 179 -9.04 -9.39 -6.25
C PRO A 179 -8.62 -8.13 -5.50
N GLY A 180 -9.32 -6.98 -5.68
CA GLY A 180 -8.99 -5.75 -4.97
C GLY A 180 -7.47 -5.48 -4.86
N ILE A 181 -7.02 -5.09 -3.68
CA ILE A 181 -5.61 -4.80 -3.39
C ILE A 181 -4.66 -5.99 -3.62
N TYR A 182 -5.17 -7.23 -3.58
CA TYR A 182 -4.34 -8.43 -3.80
C TYR A 182 -3.86 -8.61 -5.24
N GLN A 183 -4.52 -7.97 -6.21
CA GLN A 183 -4.01 -7.96 -7.59
C GLN A 183 -2.79 -7.08 -7.74
N THR A 184 -2.77 -5.96 -7.02
CA THR A 184 -1.69 -4.98 -7.13
C THR A 184 -0.56 -5.24 -6.15
N HIS A 185 -0.89 -5.79 -4.98
CA HIS A 185 0.02 -6.05 -3.86
C HIS A 185 -0.19 -7.47 -3.33
N PRO A 186 0.52 -8.48 -3.85
CA PRO A 186 0.33 -9.86 -3.43
C PRO A 186 0.48 -10.02 -1.92
N ASP A 187 -0.49 -10.72 -1.33
CA ASP A 187 -0.39 -11.18 0.04
C ASP A 187 0.57 -12.37 0.10
N ASP A 188 1.79 -12.11 0.50
CA ASP A 188 2.81 -13.14 0.66
C ASP A 188 3.27 -13.18 2.12
N GLN A 189 3.28 -14.39 2.69
CA GLN A 189 3.81 -14.62 4.03
C GLN A 189 5.25 -14.10 4.14
N GLU A 190 6.01 -14.19 3.05
CA GLU A 190 7.37 -13.67 2.98
C GLU A 190 7.47 -12.16 3.23
N ARG A 191 6.45 -11.36 2.85
CA ARG A 191 6.37 -9.93 3.16
C ARG A 191 6.18 -9.69 4.66
N VAL A 192 5.24 -10.41 5.26
CA VAL A 192 4.97 -10.32 6.70
C VAL A 192 6.22 -10.67 7.50
N ASP A 193 6.87 -11.78 7.16
CA ASP A 193 8.09 -12.23 7.84
C ASP A 193 9.24 -11.23 7.67
N ALA A 194 9.40 -10.67 6.48
CA ALA A 194 10.39 -9.63 6.20
C ALA A 194 10.12 -8.35 7.00
N ALA A 195 8.86 -7.92 7.10
CA ALA A 195 8.47 -6.75 7.88
C ALA A 195 8.73 -6.96 9.40
N ILE A 196 8.36 -8.14 9.94
CA ILE A 196 8.66 -8.51 11.32
C ILE A 196 10.16 -8.50 11.59
N LYS A 197 10.94 -9.14 10.69
CA LYS A 197 12.39 -9.16 10.80
C LYS A 197 12.96 -7.75 10.77
N TYR A 198 12.51 -6.92 9.82
CA TYR A 198 12.95 -5.53 9.71
C TYR A 198 12.70 -4.73 10.98
N MET A 199 11.50 -4.83 11.56
CA MET A 199 11.17 -4.14 12.80
C MET A 199 12.08 -4.60 13.95
N LYS A 200 12.30 -5.93 14.10
CA LYS A 200 13.21 -6.50 15.09
C LYS A 200 14.65 -5.99 14.94
N ASP A 201 15.17 -6.00 13.71
CA ASP A 201 16.54 -5.55 13.39
C ASP A 201 16.73 -4.04 13.69
N LYS A 202 15.65 -3.26 13.61
CA LYS A 202 15.62 -1.82 13.94
C LYS A 202 15.31 -1.52 15.42
N GLY A 203 15.01 -2.52 16.21
CA GLY A 203 14.57 -2.32 17.61
C GLY A 203 13.20 -1.66 17.72
N ILE A 204 12.36 -1.76 16.67
CA ILE A 204 10.99 -1.25 16.67
C ILE A 204 10.09 -2.27 17.36
N GLU A 205 9.43 -1.85 18.44
CA GLU A 205 8.53 -2.70 19.18
C GLU A 205 7.24 -3.00 18.38
N ILE A 206 6.80 -4.25 18.39
CA ILE A 206 5.58 -4.69 17.70
C ILE A 206 4.41 -4.70 18.67
N GLN A 207 3.71 -3.57 18.76
CA GLN A 207 2.56 -3.38 19.67
C GLN A 207 1.23 -3.44 18.91
N ARG A 208 0.79 -4.66 18.52
CA ARG A 208 -0.44 -4.83 17.72
C ARG A 208 -1.71 -4.37 18.42
N LYS A 209 -1.77 -4.48 19.75
CA LYS A 209 -2.97 -4.16 20.54
C LYS A 209 -3.38 -2.69 20.45
N ASP A 210 -2.41 -1.80 20.24
CA ASP A 210 -2.66 -0.36 20.19
C ASP A 210 -3.12 0.12 18.81
N VAL A 211 -3.13 -0.77 17.81
CA VAL A 211 -3.52 -0.42 16.43
C VAL A 211 -5.02 -0.63 16.21
N VAL A 212 -5.57 -1.72 16.71
CA VAL A 212 -6.98 -2.09 16.52
C VAL A 212 -7.58 -2.60 17.82
N GLN A 213 -8.43 -1.80 18.43
CA GLN A 213 -9.12 -2.17 19.69
C GLN A 213 -10.15 -3.31 19.53
N SER A 214 -10.47 -3.73 18.31
CA SER A 214 -11.56 -4.67 18.00
C SER A 214 -11.11 -6.04 17.51
N LEU A 215 -9.83 -6.30 17.31
CA LEU A 215 -9.36 -7.64 16.90
C LEU A 215 -9.33 -8.57 18.12
N LYS A 216 -10.13 -9.63 18.08
CA LYS A 216 -10.01 -10.73 19.04
C LYS A 216 -8.78 -11.56 18.68
N VAL A 217 -7.67 -11.26 19.34
CA VAL A 217 -6.44 -12.07 19.22
C VAL A 217 -6.50 -13.15 20.29
N SER A 218 -6.49 -14.41 19.89
CA SER A 218 -6.31 -15.53 20.81
C SER A 218 -5.03 -16.27 20.47
N THR A 219 -4.23 -16.54 21.47
CA THR A 219 -3.10 -17.48 21.36
C THR A 219 -3.56 -18.81 21.94
N THR A 220 -3.47 -19.87 21.15
CA THR A 220 -3.70 -21.23 21.64
C THR A 220 -2.36 -21.96 21.64
N GLU A 221 -1.93 -22.39 22.80
CA GLU A 221 -0.82 -23.35 22.95
C GLU A 221 -1.42 -24.75 22.91
N ALA A 222 -1.15 -25.48 21.85
CA ALA A 222 -1.47 -26.90 21.77
C ALA A 222 -0.19 -27.64 21.40
N SER A 223 0.28 -28.50 22.33
CA SER A 223 1.38 -29.46 22.11
C SER A 223 2.71 -28.87 21.59
N GLY A 224 3.10 -27.70 22.07
CA GLY A 224 4.38 -27.07 21.73
C GLY A 224 4.34 -26.09 20.55
N ASP A 225 3.23 -26.03 19.84
CA ASP A 225 3.02 -25.05 18.77
C ASP A 225 2.23 -23.83 19.29
N VAL A 226 2.79 -22.65 19.13
CA VAL A 226 2.07 -21.39 19.41
C VAL A 226 1.32 -20.99 18.16
N ARG A 227 -0.01 -21.00 18.23
CA ARG A 227 -0.88 -20.52 17.12
C ARG A 227 -1.43 -19.15 17.47
N LEU A 228 -1.12 -18.17 16.64
CA LEU A 228 -1.75 -16.85 16.69
C LEU A 228 -3.02 -16.90 15.81
N THR A 229 -4.18 -16.73 16.46
CA THR A 229 -5.48 -16.68 15.77
C THR A 229 -6.06 -15.27 15.92
N VAL A 230 -6.54 -14.70 14.82
CA VAL A 230 -7.24 -13.43 14.79
C VAL A 230 -8.62 -13.67 14.19
N ASP A 231 -9.68 -13.30 14.89
CA ASP A 231 -11.07 -13.55 14.51
C ASP A 231 -11.37 -15.00 14.09
N GLY A 232 -10.69 -15.98 14.74
CA GLY A 232 -10.85 -17.41 14.46
C GLY A 232 -10.01 -17.98 13.31
N TYR A 233 -9.20 -17.16 12.65
CA TYR A 233 -8.29 -17.59 11.58
C TYR A 233 -6.84 -17.66 12.10
N THR A 234 -6.18 -18.80 11.87
CA THR A 234 -4.77 -18.99 12.26
C THR A 234 -3.86 -18.22 11.30
N LEU A 235 -3.15 -17.22 11.82
CA LEU A 235 -2.21 -16.39 11.04
C LEU A 235 -0.78 -16.92 11.10
N LEU A 236 -0.40 -17.57 12.20
CA LEU A 236 0.95 -18.10 12.44
C LEU A 236 0.86 -19.40 13.21
N SER A 237 1.65 -20.38 12.79
CA SER A 237 2.00 -21.58 13.54
C SER A 237 3.50 -21.53 13.76
N LEU A 238 3.95 -21.35 15.01
CA LEU A 238 5.36 -21.35 15.40
C LEU A 238 5.69 -22.67 16.09
#